data_29d364c45eaf0764bb367575be659a16
#
_entry.id   29d364c45eaf0764bb367575be659a16
#
_cell.length_a   1.000
_cell.length_b   1.000
_cell.length_c   1.000
_cell.angle_alpha   90.00
_cell.angle_beta   90.00
_cell.angle_gamma   90.00
#
_symmetry.space_group_name_H-M   'P 1'
#
loop_
_entity.id
_entity.type
_entity.pdbx_description
1 polymer ?
#
loop_
_entity_poly.entity_id
_entity_poly.type
_entity_poly.pdbx_seq_one_letter_code
_entity_poly.pdbx_strand_id
1 'polypeptide(L)'
;MLLKNPQTRFEEIYQIYKESFPNIERRTKDDQKRVFGNPCYKVRVIEEEEKIVAFLGYWDLTSCVFLEHLATTEVCRGKGYGKKLVQEVMEETEKPVFLEIEPITEENPMTRSRAVFYERLGFYSNSFYYEQLPLKPLDRPIQLWIMSYGKPVPEEEFLPYKKEIYEKVYGVEAFES
;
A
#
# COMPACT_ATOMS: atom_id res chain seq x y z
N MET A 1 -14.59 -5.05 -4.52
CA MET A 1 -15.20 -4.33 -5.67
C MET A 1 -14.30 -3.17 -6.07
N LEU A 2 -13.89 -3.15 -7.30
CA LEU A 2 -13.09 -2.05 -7.83
C LEU A 2 -13.97 -0.82 -8.05
N LEU A 3 -13.60 0.32 -7.46
CA LEU A 3 -14.32 1.57 -7.68
C LEU A 3 -13.98 2.17 -9.06
N LYS A 4 -15.00 2.51 -9.84
CA LYS A 4 -14.81 3.17 -11.15
C LYS A 4 -14.39 4.62 -10.99
N ASN A 5 -14.96 5.32 -10.01
CA ASN A 5 -14.68 6.71 -9.70
C ASN A 5 -14.39 6.86 -8.21
N PRO A 6 -13.16 6.54 -7.76
CA PRO A 6 -12.84 6.58 -6.34
C PRO A 6 -13.03 7.95 -5.70
N GLN A 7 -12.93 9.03 -6.49
CA GLN A 7 -13.15 10.40 -5.98
C GLN A 7 -14.54 10.59 -5.36
N THR A 8 -15.57 9.91 -5.89
CA THR A 8 -16.95 10.04 -5.39
C THR A 8 -17.12 9.47 -3.98
N ARG A 9 -16.22 8.59 -3.56
CA ARG A 9 -16.24 7.96 -2.25
C ARG A 9 -15.05 8.37 -1.39
N PHE A 10 -14.36 9.46 -1.76
CA PHE A 10 -13.13 9.89 -1.11
C PHE A 10 -13.31 10.16 0.38
N GLU A 11 -14.33 10.92 0.77
CA GLU A 11 -14.50 11.31 2.17
C GLU A 11 -14.67 10.10 3.09
N GLU A 12 -15.41 9.12 2.65
CA GLU A 12 -15.66 7.88 3.36
C GLU A 12 -14.37 7.07 3.56
N ILE A 13 -13.60 6.93 2.48
CA ILE A 13 -12.33 6.20 2.48
C ILE A 13 -11.29 6.97 3.28
N TYR A 14 -11.24 8.29 3.13
CA TYR A 14 -10.28 9.14 3.85
C TYR A 14 -10.45 9.01 5.36
N GLN A 15 -11.66 8.88 5.85
CA GLN A 15 -11.90 8.70 7.28
C GLN A 15 -11.26 7.40 7.79
N ILE A 16 -11.39 6.30 7.05
CA ILE A 16 -10.75 5.02 7.39
C ILE A 16 -9.22 5.15 7.32
N TYR A 17 -8.72 5.80 6.28
CA TYR A 17 -7.30 6.07 6.09
C TYR A 17 -6.71 6.86 7.27
N LYS A 18 -7.36 7.92 7.66
CA LYS A 18 -6.93 8.78 8.77
C LYS A 18 -6.89 8.03 10.10
N GLU A 19 -7.85 7.17 10.34
CA GLU A 19 -7.93 6.38 11.57
C GLU A 19 -6.95 5.21 11.61
N SER A 20 -6.53 4.71 10.45
CA SER A 20 -5.75 3.47 10.34
C SER A 20 -4.25 3.69 10.22
N PHE A 21 -3.78 4.85 9.74
CA PHE A 21 -2.37 5.09 9.49
C PHE A 21 -1.84 6.25 10.34
N PRO A 22 -0.61 6.11 10.90
CA PRO A 22 0.01 7.20 11.66
C PRO A 22 0.28 8.42 10.76
N ASN A 23 0.34 9.60 11.37
CA ASN A 23 0.47 10.86 10.64
C ASN A 23 1.67 10.89 9.68
N ILE A 24 2.80 10.30 10.08
CA ILE A 24 4.02 10.28 9.24
C ILE A 24 3.86 9.42 7.97
N GLU A 25 2.94 8.47 7.98
CA GLU A 25 2.66 7.60 6.83
C GLU A 25 1.48 8.09 5.99
N ARG A 26 0.99 9.29 6.27
CA ARG A 26 -0.16 9.87 5.56
C ARG A 26 0.24 11.10 4.76
N ARG A 27 -0.36 11.24 3.57
CA ARG A 27 -0.35 12.49 2.82
C ARG A 27 -1.29 13.50 3.49
N THR A 28 -1.16 14.78 3.12
CA THR A 28 -2.23 15.75 3.44
C THR A 28 -3.52 15.31 2.77
N LYS A 29 -4.65 15.79 3.28
CA LYS A 29 -5.96 15.48 2.69
C LYS A 29 -6.03 15.88 1.21
N ASP A 30 -5.53 17.07 0.88
CA ASP A 30 -5.54 17.55 -0.51
C ASP A 30 -4.68 16.70 -1.43
N ASP A 31 -3.49 16.28 -0.96
CA ASP A 31 -2.61 15.44 -1.76
C ASP A 31 -3.20 14.03 -1.94
N GLN A 32 -3.81 13.47 -0.92
CA GLN A 32 -4.50 12.18 -1.04
C GLN A 32 -5.68 12.26 -2.02
N LYS A 33 -6.39 13.37 -2.01
CA LYS A 33 -7.48 13.62 -2.96
C LYS A 33 -6.97 13.68 -4.39
N ARG A 34 -5.81 14.33 -4.63
CA ARG A 34 -5.16 14.33 -5.95
C ARG A 34 -4.76 12.93 -6.39
N VAL A 35 -4.23 12.12 -5.47
CA VAL A 35 -3.87 10.73 -5.74
C VAL A 35 -5.08 9.95 -6.24
N PHE A 36 -6.25 10.16 -5.65
CA PHE A 36 -7.49 9.51 -6.07
C PHE A 36 -7.87 9.86 -7.52
N GLY A 37 -7.39 10.97 -8.04
CA GLY A 37 -7.58 11.38 -9.44
C GLY A 37 -6.52 10.84 -10.39
N ASN A 38 -5.48 10.18 -9.90
CA ASN A 38 -4.42 9.65 -10.75
C ASN A 38 -4.89 8.36 -11.45
N PRO A 39 -4.76 8.26 -12.79
CA PRO A 39 -5.21 7.07 -13.52
C PRO A 39 -4.54 5.77 -13.11
N CYS A 40 -3.33 5.83 -12.57
CA CYS A 40 -2.60 4.63 -12.10
C CYS A 40 -3.02 4.18 -10.71
N TYR A 41 -3.65 5.05 -9.93
CA TYR A 41 -4.11 4.73 -8.59
C TYR A 41 -5.50 4.14 -8.63
N LYS A 42 -5.65 2.98 -8.00
CA LYS A 42 -6.90 2.24 -7.98
C LYS A 42 -7.32 1.95 -6.55
N VAL A 43 -8.62 1.87 -6.31
CA VAL A 43 -9.17 1.59 -5.01
C VAL A 43 -10.17 0.44 -5.11
N ARG A 44 -9.96 -0.59 -4.31
CA ARG A 44 -10.92 -1.68 -4.10
C ARG A 44 -11.53 -1.54 -2.72
N VAL A 45 -12.80 -1.82 -2.61
CA VAL A 45 -13.54 -1.69 -1.34
C VAL A 45 -14.38 -2.92 -1.05
N ILE A 46 -14.69 -3.07 0.23
CA ILE A 46 -15.75 -3.96 0.71
C ILE A 46 -16.78 -3.10 1.42
N GLU A 47 -18.04 -3.33 1.10
CA GLU A 47 -19.17 -2.62 1.69
C GLU A 47 -19.99 -3.55 2.57
N GLU A 48 -20.50 -3.01 3.67
CA GLU A 48 -21.57 -3.59 4.45
C GLU A 48 -22.69 -2.54 4.57
N GLU A 49 -23.90 -2.91 4.19
CA GLU A 49 -25.06 -2.00 4.23
C GLU A 49 -24.78 -0.67 3.50
N GLU A 50 -24.18 -0.75 2.32
CA GLU A 50 -23.83 0.37 1.44
C GLU A 50 -22.72 1.29 1.99
N LYS A 51 -22.11 0.94 3.13
CA LYS A 51 -20.99 1.69 3.71
C LYS A 51 -19.68 0.96 3.45
N ILE A 52 -18.65 1.70 3.08
CA ILE A 52 -17.30 1.13 2.94
C ILE A 52 -16.76 0.80 4.33
N VAL A 53 -16.37 -0.46 4.50
CA VAL A 53 -15.79 -0.96 5.76
C VAL A 53 -14.35 -1.42 5.62
N ALA A 54 -13.88 -1.59 4.40
CA ALA A 54 -12.49 -1.92 4.12
C ALA A 54 -12.10 -1.38 2.75
N PHE A 55 -10.83 -1.02 2.57
CA PHE A 55 -10.32 -0.60 1.28
C PHE A 55 -8.87 -1.01 1.07
N LEU A 56 -8.49 -1.15 -0.19
CA LEU A 56 -7.10 -1.30 -0.63
C LEU A 56 -6.85 -0.25 -1.72
N GLY A 57 -5.97 0.69 -1.42
CA GLY A 57 -5.44 1.64 -2.40
C GLY A 57 -4.13 1.11 -2.95
N TYR A 58 -4.02 1.03 -4.26
CA TYR A 58 -2.83 0.48 -4.91
C TYR A 58 -2.56 1.17 -6.24
N TRP A 59 -1.32 1.03 -6.70
CA TRP A 59 -0.85 1.62 -7.94
C TRP A 59 -0.64 0.51 -8.96
N ASP A 60 -1.33 0.63 -10.07
CA ASP A 60 -1.12 -0.24 -11.24
C ASP A 60 -0.15 0.47 -12.18
N LEU A 61 1.14 0.25 -11.94
CA LEU A 61 2.22 0.90 -12.67
C LEU A 61 2.55 0.12 -13.95
N THR A 62 3.42 0.67 -14.78
CA THR A 62 3.81 0.02 -16.03
C THR A 62 4.52 -1.30 -15.80
N SER A 63 5.46 -1.34 -14.84
CA SER A 63 6.30 -2.52 -14.60
C SER A 63 5.85 -3.39 -13.45
N CYS A 64 5.04 -2.86 -12.53
CA CYS A 64 4.66 -3.57 -11.32
C CYS A 64 3.35 -3.01 -10.74
N VAL A 65 2.84 -3.73 -9.76
CA VAL A 65 1.74 -3.27 -8.92
C VAL A 65 2.29 -2.99 -7.53
N PHE A 66 1.95 -1.85 -6.97
CA PHE A 66 2.38 -1.45 -5.63
C PHE A 66 1.17 -1.28 -4.72
N LEU A 67 1.07 -2.12 -3.70
CA LEU A 67 -0.01 -2.05 -2.70
C LEU A 67 0.39 -1.02 -1.65
N GLU A 68 -0.34 0.10 -1.59
CA GLU A 68 0.06 1.20 -0.71
C GLU A 68 -0.71 1.23 0.62
N HIS A 69 -2.03 1.17 0.59
CA HIS A 69 -2.83 1.32 1.81
C HIS A 69 -3.93 0.27 1.90
N LEU A 70 -3.85 -0.60 2.87
CA LEU A 70 -4.87 -1.58 3.20
C LEU A 70 -5.40 -1.30 4.60
N ALA A 71 -6.69 -1.10 4.71
CA ALA A 71 -7.30 -0.84 6.01
C ALA A 71 -8.73 -1.38 6.10
N THR A 72 -9.09 -1.81 7.31
CA THR A 72 -10.44 -2.25 7.65
C THR A 72 -10.89 -1.46 8.87
N THR A 73 -12.16 -1.07 8.93
CA THR A 73 -12.71 -0.42 10.13
C THR A 73 -12.54 -1.34 11.33
N GLU A 74 -12.38 -0.77 12.51
CA GLU A 74 -12.10 -1.53 13.73
C GLU A 74 -13.15 -2.61 13.98
N VAL A 75 -14.43 -2.28 13.82
CA VAL A 75 -15.55 -3.22 14.06
C VAL A 75 -15.61 -4.36 13.05
N CYS A 76 -14.96 -4.22 11.89
CA CYS A 76 -14.97 -5.23 10.83
C CYS A 76 -13.67 -6.02 10.75
N ARG A 77 -12.70 -5.78 11.65
CA ARG A 77 -11.46 -6.54 11.69
C ARG A 77 -11.72 -8.00 12.04
N GLY A 78 -10.89 -8.89 11.50
CA GLY A 78 -11.01 -10.33 11.74
C GLY A 78 -12.03 -11.05 10.86
N LYS A 79 -12.67 -10.36 9.93
CA LYS A 79 -13.65 -10.96 8.99
C LYS A 79 -13.01 -11.45 7.68
N GLY A 80 -11.71 -11.28 7.51
CA GLY A 80 -11.01 -11.69 6.28
C GLY A 80 -11.12 -10.72 5.12
N TYR A 81 -11.55 -9.49 5.35
CA TYR A 81 -11.74 -8.49 4.28
C TYR A 81 -10.43 -8.05 3.66
N GLY A 82 -9.39 -7.84 4.46
CA GLY A 82 -8.07 -7.49 3.93
C GLY A 82 -7.51 -8.57 3.02
N LYS A 83 -7.61 -9.82 3.44
CA LYS A 83 -7.20 -10.97 2.63
C LYS A 83 -7.95 -11.00 1.29
N LYS A 84 -9.25 -10.81 1.32
CA LYS A 84 -10.08 -10.82 0.11
C LYS A 84 -9.65 -9.73 -0.87
N LEU A 85 -9.42 -8.51 -0.37
CA LEU A 85 -9.01 -7.38 -1.21
C LEU A 85 -7.66 -7.63 -1.88
N VAL A 86 -6.68 -8.13 -1.13
CA VAL A 86 -5.36 -8.45 -1.69
C VAL A 86 -5.47 -9.56 -2.72
N GLN A 87 -6.20 -10.62 -2.43
CA GLN A 87 -6.37 -11.73 -3.37
C GLN A 87 -7.02 -11.30 -4.67
N GLU A 88 -8.00 -10.40 -4.63
CA GLU A 88 -8.64 -9.87 -5.84
C GLU A 88 -7.63 -9.17 -6.75
N VAL A 89 -6.71 -8.39 -6.18
CA VAL A 89 -5.64 -7.75 -6.97
C VAL A 89 -4.70 -8.79 -7.56
N MET A 90 -4.28 -9.78 -6.75
CA MET A 90 -3.36 -10.81 -7.21
C MET A 90 -3.93 -11.65 -8.36
N GLU A 91 -5.22 -11.88 -8.36
CA GLU A 91 -5.91 -12.63 -9.43
C GLU A 91 -6.00 -11.86 -10.75
N GLU A 92 -5.95 -10.53 -10.69
CA GLU A 92 -6.11 -9.68 -11.88
C GLU A 92 -4.80 -9.28 -12.54
N THR A 93 -3.66 -9.43 -11.87
CA THR A 93 -2.38 -9.00 -12.42
C THR A 93 -1.40 -10.15 -12.57
N GLU A 94 -0.61 -10.09 -13.64
CA GLU A 94 0.55 -10.97 -13.84
C GLU A 94 1.86 -10.22 -13.58
N LYS A 95 1.79 -8.91 -13.30
CA LYS A 95 2.95 -8.08 -12.98
C LYS A 95 3.49 -8.45 -11.60
N PRO A 96 4.80 -8.22 -11.35
CA PRO A 96 5.33 -8.29 -9.99
C PRO A 96 4.56 -7.37 -9.05
N VAL A 97 4.32 -7.83 -7.83
CA VAL A 97 3.58 -7.07 -6.83
C VAL A 97 4.47 -6.84 -5.61
N PHE A 98 4.56 -5.59 -5.20
CA PHE A 98 5.36 -5.16 -4.06
C PHE A 98 4.51 -4.38 -3.06
N LEU A 99 4.97 -4.37 -1.81
CA LEU A 99 4.44 -3.52 -0.77
C LEU A 99 5.53 -3.14 0.22
N GLU A 100 5.29 -2.08 0.95
CA GLU A 100 6.14 -1.62 2.04
C GLU A 100 5.55 -2.08 3.36
N ILE A 101 6.39 -2.54 4.29
CA ILE A 101 5.95 -2.99 5.60
C ILE A 101 6.94 -2.52 6.67
N GLU A 102 6.41 -2.22 7.85
CA GLU A 102 7.25 -1.89 9.01
C GLU A 102 8.15 -3.07 9.36
N PRO A 103 9.43 -2.82 9.69
CA PRO A 103 10.29 -3.88 10.24
C PRO A 103 9.68 -4.49 11.50
N ILE A 104 9.83 -5.80 11.67
CA ILE A 104 9.33 -6.48 12.86
C ILE A 104 10.13 -6.02 14.07
N THR A 105 9.44 -5.57 15.11
CA THR A 105 10.04 -5.21 16.39
C THR A 105 9.30 -5.90 17.54
N GLU A 106 10.03 -6.24 18.60
CA GLU A 106 9.42 -6.81 19.80
C GLU A 106 8.59 -5.80 20.58
N GLU A 107 8.93 -4.50 20.43
CA GLU A 107 8.24 -3.40 21.10
C GLU A 107 6.81 -3.22 20.58
N ASN A 108 6.56 -3.58 19.32
CA ASN A 108 5.23 -3.49 18.70
C ASN A 108 4.85 -4.83 18.09
N PRO A 109 4.08 -5.67 18.81
CA PRO A 109 3.67 -7.00 18.31
C PRO A 109 2.86 -6.94 17.01
N MET A 110 2.22 -5.83 16.72
CA MET A 110 1.44 -5.66 15.48
C MET A 110 2.33 -5.73 14.23
N THR A 111 3.61 -5.38 14.35
CA THR A 111 4.55 -5.47 13.22
C THR A 111 4.70 -6.91 12.75
N ARG A 112 4.80 -7.85 13.69
CA ARG A 112 4.85 -9.28 13.36
C ARG A 112 3.54 -9.77 12.76
N SER A 113 2.42 -9.36 13.33
CA SER A 113 1.10 -9.76 12.84
C SER A 113 0.87 -9.33 11.39
N ARG A 114 1.31 -8.12 11.03
CA ARG A 114 1.22 -7.62 9.66
C ARG A 114 2.11 -8.43 8.71
N ALA A 115 3.35 -8.70 9.11
CA ALA A 115 4.26 -9.52 8.29
C ALA A 115 3.69 -10.91 8.05
N VAL A 116 3.19 -11.57 9.10
CA VAL A 116 2.57 -12.90 9.00
C VAL A 116 1.34 -12.87 8.09
N PHE A 117 0.53 -11.82 8.19
CA PHE A 117 -0.63 -11.65 7.31
C PHE A 117 -0.24 -11.71 5.84
N TYR A 118 0.78 -10.95 5.43
CA TYR A 118 1.24 -10.94 4.04
C TYR A 118 2.00 -12.22 3.66
N GLU A 119 2.78 -12.79 4.56
CA GLU A 119 3.46 -14.07 4.31
C GLU A 119 2.45 -15.18 3.99
N ARG A 120 1.35 -15.24 4.71
CA ARG A 120 0.28 -16.21 4.45
C ARG A 120 -0.40 -16.01 3.10
N LEU A 121 -0.32 -14.81 2.55
CA LEU A 121 -0.83 -14.50 1.21
C LEU A 121 0.18 -14.80 0.10
N GLY A 122 1.41 -15.21 0.45
CA GLY A 122 2.45 -15.56 -0.50
C GLY A 122 3.51 -14.48 -0.73
N PHE A 123 3.57 -13.47 0.15
CA PHE A 123 4.62 -12.46 0.09
C PHE A 123 5.85 -12.88 0.87
N TYR A 124 7.00 -12.40 0.43
CA TYR A 124 8.31 -12.64 1.04
C TYR A 124 8.95 -11.33 1.43
N SER A 125 9.51 -11.26 2.64
CA SER A 125 10.31 -10.11 3.07
C SER A 125 11.68 -10.15 2.40
N ASN A 126 12.18 -8.97 2.04
CA ASN A 126 13.50 -8.83 1.44
C ASN A 126 14.42 -8.07 2.40
N SER A 127 15.69 -8.47 2.45
CA SER A 127 16.64 -8.00 3.45
C SER A 127 17.43 -6.75 3.08
N PHE A 128 17.29 -6.23 1.85
CA PHE A 128 18.00 -5.02 1.44
C PHE A 128 17.41 -3.79 2.14
N TYR A 129 18.22 -2.74 2.30
CA TYR A 129 17.79 -1.49 2.89
C TYR A 129 16.82 -0.75 1.97
N TYR A 130 15.72 -0.24 2.55
CA TYR A 130 14.72 0.52 1.80
C TYR A 130 14.14 1.62 2.69
N GLU A 131 13.85 2.77 2.08
CA GLU A 131 13.17 3.88 2.76
C GLU A 131 11.92 4.29 2.01
N GLN A 132 10.82 4.47 2.75
CA GLN A 132 9.68 5.21 2.25
C GLN A 132 10.03 6.69 2.23
N LEU A 133 9.85 7.34 1.09
CA LEU A 133 10.10 8.77 0.97
C LEU A 133 9.02 9.57 1.72
N PRO A 134 9.35 10.80 2.20
CA PRO A 134 8.38 11.63 2.89
C PRO A 134 7.14 11.91 2.04
N LEU A 135 5.98 11.82 2.65
CA LEU A 135 4.68 12.10 2.00
C LEU A 135 4.25 13.55 2.20
N LYS A 136 4.89 14.26 3.10
CA LYS A 136 4.63 15.68 3.39
C LYS A 136 5.95 16.45 3.45
N PRO A 137 5.93 17.76 3.11
CA PRO A 137 7.11 18.60 3.32
C PRO A 137 7.57 18.56 4.78
N LEU A 138 8.88 18.56 5.00
CA LEU A 138 9.51 18.53 6.33
C LEU A 138 9.42 17.18 7.08
N ASP A 139 8.70 16.20 6.57
CA ASP A 139 8.76 14.85 7.10
C ASP A 139 10.08 14.20 6.69
N ARG A 140 10.47 13.17 7.41
CA ARG A 140 11.70 12.42 7.15
C ARG A 140 11.38 11.10 6.45
N PRO A 141 12.35 10.50 5.72
CA PRO A 141 12.21 9.13 5.25
C PRO A 141 12.06 8.16 6.41
N ILE A 142 11.33 7.08 6.17
CA ILE A 142 11.12 6.02 7.15
C ILE A 142 11.71 4.73 6.60
N GLN A 143 12.51 4.04 7.40
CA GLN A 143 12.98 2.71 7.02
C GLN A 143 11.83 1.72 7.05
N LEU A 144 11.59 1.07 5.92
CA LEU A 144 10.62 -0.01 5.79
C LEU A 144 11.29 -1.22 5.13
N TRP A 145 10.57 -2.33 5.08
CA TRP A 145 10.96 -3.48 4.29
C TRP A 145 10.08 -3.56 3.06
N ILE A 146 10.68 -3.99 1.94
CA ILE A 146 9.91 -4.37 0.75
C ILE A 146 9.53 -5.82 0.86
N MET A 147 8.26 -6.12 0.68
CA MET A 147 7.78 -7.49 0.47
C MET A 147 7.43 -7.67 -1.01
N SER A 148 7.73 -8.86 -1.53
CA SER A 148 7.45 -9.23 -2.91
C SER A 148 6.61 -10.50 -2.97
N TYR A 149 5.66 -10.54 -3.92
CA TYR A 149 4.78 -11.69 -4.07
C TYR A 149 5.47 -12.83 -4.81
N GLY A 150 5.30 -14.04 -4.27
CA GLY A 150 5.70 -15.29 -4.93
C GLY A 150 7.13 -15.71 -4.73
N LYS A 151 8.06 -14.77 -4.54
CA LYS A 151 9.47 -15.06 -4.30
C LYS A 151 10.18 -13.84 -3.71
N PRO A 152 11.27 -14.05 -2.96
CA PRO A 152 12.13 -12.93 -2.60
C PRO A 152 12.86 -12.40 -3.85
N VAL A 153 13.24 -11.15 -3.81
CA VAL A 153 14.00 -10.50 -4.90
C VAL A 153 15.26 -9.85 -4.32
N PRO A 154 16.40 -9.92 -5.02
CA PRO A 154 17.59 -9.17 -4.62
C PRO A 154 17.40 -7.69 -4.92
N GLU A 155 18.18 -6.84 -4.24
CA GLU A 155 18.13 -5.39 -4.44
C GLU A 155 18.28 -4.99 -5.91
N GLU A 156 19.23 -5.61 -6.60
CA GLU A 156 19.52 -5.32 -8.01
C GLU A 156 18.28 -5.54 -8.91
N GLU A 157 17.54 -6.60 -8.65
CA GLU A 157 16.31 -6.90 -9.40
C GLU A 157 15.21 -5.91 -9.05
N PHE A 158 15.17 -5.41 -7.81
CA PHE A 158 14.16 -4.45 -7.35
C PHE A 158 14.40 -3.03 -7.86
N LEU A 159 15.63 -2.61 -8.12
CA LEU A 159 15.96 -1.21 -8.46
C LEU A 159 15.11 -0.59 -9.58
N PRO A 160 14.83 -1.27 -10.72
CA PRO A 160 13.94 -0.70 -11.73
C PRO A 160 12.52 -0.43 -11.24
N TYR A 161 11.99 -1.30 -10.39
CA TYR A 161 10.67 -1.13 -9.81
C TYR A 161 10.67 0.01 -8.78
N LYS A 162 11.72 0.10 -7.96
CA LYS A 162 11.91 1.19 -7.00
C LYS A 162 11.88 2.54 -7.71
N LYS A 163 12.55 2.64 -8.87
CA LYS A 163 12.58 3.86 -9.66
C LYS A 163 11.17 4.29 -10.04
N GLU A 164 10.37 3.40 -10.59
CA GLU A 164 8.99 3.71 -10.98
C GLU A 164 8.12 4.05 -9.77
N ILE A 165 8.26 3.30 -8.67
CA ILE A 165 7.53 3.57 -7.43
C ILE A 165 7.87 4.98 -6.91
N TYR A 166 9.14 5.35 -6.85
CA TYR A 166 9.56 6.65 -6.37
C TYR A 166 9.03 7.78 -7.26
N GLU A 167 9.07 7.60 -8.58
CA GLU A 167 8.55 8.60 -9.53
C GLU A 167 7.05 8.77 -9.45
N LYS A 168 6.30 7.67 -9.44
CA LYS A 168 4.84 7.69 -9.57
C LYS A 168 4.11 7.81 -8.25
N VAL A 169 4.59 7.11 -7.22
CA VAL A 169 3.92 7.12 -5.91
C VAL A 169 4.35 8.34 -5.10
N TYR A 170 5.65 8.65 -5.10
CA TYR A 170 6.22 9.72 -4.27
C TYR A 170 6.52 10.99 -5.04
N GLY A 171 6.38 10.99 -6.36
CA GLY A 171 6.58 12.18 -7.18
C GLY A 171 8.02 12.67 -7.28
N VAL A 172 9.01 11.79 -7.01
CA VAL A 172 10.43 12.14 -7.07
C VAL A 172 10.97 11.78 -8.45
N GLU A 173 11.70 12.71 -9.08
CA GLU A 173 12.36 12.43 -10.35
C GLU A 173 13.34 11.27 -10.23
N ALA A 174 13.52 10.57 -11.34
CA ALA A 174 14.37 9.40 -11.38
C ALA A 174 15.76 9.70 -10.83
N PHE A 175 16.22 8.85 -9.92
CA PHE A 175 17.60 8.90 -9.48
C PHE A 175 18.52 8.63 -10.67
N GLU A 176 19.43 9.54 -10.95
CA GLU A 176 20.61 9.19 -11.69
C GLU A 176 21.42 8.26 -10.78
N SER A 177 21.44 7.02 -11.13
CA SER A 177 22.21 6.01 -10.42
C SER A 177 23.70 6.28 -10.52
#